data_fdfa47a713e88f6307789d9dbe5b4d17
#
_entry.id   fdfa47a713e88f6307789d9dbe5b4d17
#
_cell.length_a   1.000
_cell.length_b   1.000
_cell.length_c   1.000
_cell.angle_alpha   90.00
_cell.angle_beta   90.00
_cell.angle_gamma   90.00
#
_symmetry.space_group_name_H-M   'P 1'
#
loop_
_entity.id
_entity.type
_entity.pdbx_description
1 polymer ?
#
loop_
_entity_poly.entity_id
_entity_poly.type
_entity_poly.pdbx_seq_one_letter_code
_entity_poly.pdbx_strand_id
1 'polypeptide(L)'
;MNYELFIAKRIIADKKYKNSISSPIIKIAITAIALGVIIMLIAIATGAGLQHKIRDKIAGFKGHVQIVNYDTNNSNISVVPIKKNQDFYPDFNEIEGIKNIQVFANKAGLLRTKTDFEGIIFKGVSTDYDWTFFKEYLIAGRIPNLKLTRTKEVLLSQKITNRLNLQLNDTILATFLKTSSSKLPSNRKYIIVGIYNSGFTEFDNSMMIGDLREVQNLNKWSRNEVGGFEVLLDDFNTIEKKGREIYSQIGATLNSKTILEINPAVFEWIQLFDNNIWFIIVIMILVAGINMITALLVLILKRVQMIGILKALGGTNYSIRKIFLYNASYLILKGLFWGNMIGLSIIFIQYYFELIVLDPETYYVTTMPVYITLNNVLLLNIGTLLISFLMLIIPSYIITKIQPSTSIRFA
;
A
#
# COMPACT_ATOMS: atom_id res chain seq x y z
N MET A 1 35.03 -12.77 31.12
CA MET A 1 33.64 -13.28 31.23
C MET A 1 32.79 -12.16 31.82
N ASN A 2 31.69 -11.74 31.13
CA ASN A 2 30.85 -10.65 31.64
C ASN A 2 30.00 -11.19 32.81
N TYR A 3 30.32 -10.80 34.03
CA TYR A 3 29.69 -11.25 35.27
C TYR A 3 28.17 -11.02 35.27
N GLU A 4 27.73 -9.85 34.79
CA GLU A 4 26.32 -9.49 34.75
C GLU A 4 25.54 -10.41 33.82
N LEU A 5 26.10 -10.72 32.65
CA LEU A 5 25.48 -11.64 31.68
C LEU A 5 25.42 -13.08 32.23
N PHE A 6 26.47 -13.52 32.98
CA PHE A 6 26.50 -14.84 33.60
C PHE A 6 25.35 -14.99 34.60
N ILE A 7 25.20 -14.03 35.51
CA ILE A 7 24.12 -14.05 36.51
C ILE A 7 22.73 -13.97 35.81
N ALA A 8 22.57 -13.08 34.82
CA ALA A 8 21.32 -12.97 34.09
C ALA A 8 20.91 -14.30 33.44
N LYS A 9 21.83 -15.00 32.76
CA LYS A 9 21.60 -16.34 32.19
C LYS A 9 21.19 -17.36 33.24
N ARG A 10 21.80 -17.34 34.41
CA ARG A 10 21.49 -18.29 35.49
C ARG A 10 20.13 -18.04 36.11
N ILE A 11 19.71 -16.77 36.21
CA ILE A 11 18.37 -16.40 36.64
C ILE A 11 17.32 -16.92 35.65
N ILE A 12 17.57 -16.81 34.35
CA ILE A 12 16.66 -17.24 33.27
C ILE A 12 16.56 -18.78 33.23
N ALA A 13 17.67 -19.51 33.51
CA ALA A 13 17.75 -20.97 33.41
C ALA A 13 17.24 -21.71 34.66
N ASP A 14 17.00 -21.01 35.78
CA ASP A 14 16.60 -21.61 37.04
C ASP A 14 15.26 -22.37 36.93
N LYS A 15 15.26 -23.68 37.19
CA LYS A 15 14.05 -24.53 37.14
C LYS A 15 12.99 -24.13 38.17
N LYS A 16 13.36 -23.57 39.33
CA LYS A 16 12.45 -23.00 40.32
C LYS A 16 11.70 -21.78 39.78
N TYR A 17 12.25 -21.14 38.75
CA TYR A 17 11.63 -20.00 38.04
C TYR A 17 10.42 -20.42 37.22
N LYS A 18 10.43 -21.63 36.63
CA LYS A 18 9.32 -22.14 35.80
C LYS A 18 8.06 -22.47 36.62
N ASN A 19 8.20 -22.81 37.88
CA ASN A 19 7.10 -23.22 38.76
C ASN A 19 6.70 -22.16 39.81
N SER A 20 7.28 -20.97 39.75
CA SER A 20 7.00 -19.87 40.67
C SER A 20 5.79 -19.05 40.19
N ILE A 21 5.09 -18.39 41.16
CA ILE A 21 3.98 -17.42 40.92
C ILE A 21 4.36 -16.30 39.91
N SER A 22 5.67 -16.06 39.63
CA SER A 22 6.14 -15.11 38.63
C SER A 22 6.07 -15.63 37.19
N SER A 23 5.98 -16.94 36.99
CA SER A 23 5.93 -17.55 35.65
C SER A 23 4.73 -17.04 34.84
N PRO A 24 3.51 -16.94 35.39
CA PRO A 24 2.36 -16.33 34.68
C PRO A 24 2.61 -14.88 34.26
N ILE A 25 3.17 -14.04 35.13
CA ILE A 25 3.40 -12.62 34.85
C ILE A 25 4.38 -12.43 33.68
N ILE A 26 5.44 -13.26 33.68
CA ILE A 26 6.43 -13.25 32.59
C ILE A 26 5.82 -13.73 31.27
N LYS A 27 4.99 -14.79 31.34
CA LYS A 27 4.28 -15.27 30.15
C LYS A 27 3.33 -14.19 29.61
N ILE A 28 2.60 -13.52 30.49
CA ILE A 28 1.72 -12.37 30.12
C ILE A 28 2.53 -11.27 29.43
N ALA A 29 3.69 -10.90 29.97
CA ALA A 29 4.55 -9.89 29.38
C ALA A 29 5.06 -10.29 27.97
N ILE A 30 5.52 -11.53 27.80
CA ILE A 30 5.95 -12.04 26.49
C ILE A 30 4.78 -12.07 25.50
N THR A 31 3.60 -12.55 25.94
CA THR A 31 2.39 -12.61 25.10
C THR A 31 1.92 -11.22 24.69
N ALA A 32 1.98 -10.25 25.61
CA ALA A 32 1.59 -8.87 25.33
C ALA A 32 2.51 -8.21 24.28
N ILE A 33 3.83 -8.43 24.38
CA ILE A 33 4.78 -7.96 23.37
C ILE A 33 4.52 -8.66 22.04
N ALA A 34 4.35 -9.98 22.05
CA ALA A 34 4.09 -10.75 20.83
C ALA A 34 2.80 -10.29 20.15
N LEU A 35 1.72 -10.10 20.92
CA LEU A 35 0.44 -9.59 20.40
C LEU A 35 0.60 -8.19 19.81
N GLY A 36 1.31 -7.29 20.51
CA GLY A 36 1.60 -5.96 19.98
C GLY A 36 2.34 -5.99 18.66
N VAL A 37 3.36 -6.85 18.53
CA VAL A 37 4.12 -7.03 17.28
C VAL A 37 3.24 -7.62 16.16
N ILE A 38 2.39 -8.59 16.48
CA ILE A 38 1.44 -9.16 15.51
C ILE A 38 0.52 -8.07 14.95
N ILE A 39 -0.10 -7.27 15.83
CA ILE A 39 -1.02 -6.20 15.42
C ILE A 39 -0.28 -5.15 14.59
N MET A 40 0.91 -4.73 14.99
CA MET A 40 1.71 -3.76 14.24
C MET A 40 2.12 -4.30 12.86
N LEU A 41 2.55 -5.56 12.75
CA LEU A 41 2.89 -6.18 11.48
C LEU A 41 1.69 -6.26 10.53
N ILE A 42 0.52 -6.68 11.04
CA ILE A 42 -0.71 -6.75 10.25
C ILE A 42 -1.11 -5.34 9.78
N ALA A 43 -1.10 -4.34 10.67
CA ALA A 43 -1.45 -2.97 10.32
C ALA A 43 -0.54 -2.40 9.22
N ILE A 44 0.78 -2.58 9.35
CA ILE A 44 1.74 -2.13 8.33
C ILE A 44 1.53 -2.87 7.01
N ALA A 45 1.40 -4.20 7.06
CA ALA A 45 1.27 -5.02 5.85
C ALA A 45 -0.02 -4.72 5.08
N THR A 46 -1.14 -4.56 5.79
CA THR A 46 -2.44 -4.27 5.17
C THR A 46 -2.52 -2.84 4.65
N GLY A 47 -2.01 -1.86 5.40
CA GLY A 47 -1.99 -0.48 4.96
C GLY A 47 -1.08 -0.27 3.75
N ALA A 48 0.15 -0.78 3.79
CA ALA A 48 1.07 -0.72 2.65
C ALA A 48 0.51 -1.50 1.44
N GLY A 49 -0.14 -2.65 1.68
CA GLY A 49 -0.79 -3.44 0.64
C GLY A 49 -1.92 -2.68 -0.06
N LEU A 50 -2.79 -2.04 0.73
CA LEU A 50 -3.91 -1.26 0.20
C LEU A 50 -3.42 -0.09 -0.65
N GLN A 51 -2.44 0.66 -0.14
CA GLN A 51 -1.83 1.77 -0.88
C GLN A 51 -1.23 1.31 -2.20
N HIS A 52 -0.44 0.23 -2.17
CA HIS A 52 0.23 -0.28 -3.37
C HIS A 52 -0.80 -0.70 -4.43
N LYS A 53 -1.81 -1.50 -4.06
CA LYS A 53 -2.85 -1.94 -4.99
C LYS A 53 -3.70 -0.80 -5.56
N ILE A 54 -4.05 0.22 -4.76
CA ILE A 54 -4.82 1.36 -5.26
C ILE A 54 -3.98 2.22 -6.22
N ARG A 55 -2.71 2.47 -5.88
CA ARG A 55 -1.76 3.18 -6.76
C ARG A 55 -1.61 2.47 -8.10
N ASP A 56 -1.39 1.16 -8.08
CA ASP A 56 -1.26 0.34 -9.30
C ASP A 56 -2.52 0.38 -10.16
N LYS A 57 -3.71 0.32 -9.53
CA LYS A 57 -4.98 0.39 -10.26
C LYS A 57 -5.18 1.73 -10.94
N ILE A 58 -4.95 2.84 -10.23
CA ILE A 58 -5.09 4.18 -10.82
C ILE A 58 -4.06 4.36 -11.93
N ALA A 59 -2.81 3.96 -11.70
CA ALA A 59 -1.75 4.02 -12.69
C ALA A 59 -2.02 3.14 -13.93
N GLY A 60 -2.65 1.98 -13.74
CA GLY A 60 -3.09 1.12 -14.85
C GLY A 60 -4.11 1.77 -15.78
N PHE A 61 -4.98 2.64 -15.23
CA PHE A 61 -5.97 3.37 -16.01
C PHE A 61 -5.49 4.72 -16.55
N LYS A 62 -4.63 5.43 -15.83
CA LYS A 62 -4.26 6.83 -16.13
C LYS A 62 -2.76 7.08 -16.31
N GLY A 63 -1.90 6.06 -16.16
CA GLY A 63 -0.46 6.26 -16.02
C GLY A 63 -0.12 6.90 -14.67
N HIS A 64 1.15 7.11 -14.38
CA HIS A 64 1.61 7.83 -13.17
C HIS A 64 1.57 9.35 -13.36
N VAL A 65 1.89 9.82 -14.57
CA VAL A 65 1.82 11.24 -14.96
C VAL A 65 1.09 11.33 -16.28
N GLN A 66 0.15 12.26 -16.40
CA GLN A 66 -0.53 12.57 -17.65
C GLN A 66 -0.04 13.90 -18.22
N ILE A 67 0.30 13.92 -19.50
CA ILE A 67 0.65 15.12 -20.24
C ILE A 67 -0.49 15.41 -21.23
N VAL A 68 -1.13 16.55 -21.08
CA VAL A 68 -2.28 16.97 -21.89
C VAL A 68 -2.11 18.42 -22.32
N ASN A 69 -2.99 18.89 -23.24
CA ASN A 69 -3.03 20.31 -23.58
C ASN A 69 -3.38 21.14 -22.34
N TYR A 70 -2.73 22.29 -22.18
CA TYR A 70 -2.96 23.20 -21.06
C TYR A 70 -4.43 23.60 -20.92
N ASP A 71 -5.14 23.80 -22.04
CA ASP A 71 -6.55 24.19 -22.07
C ASP A 71 -7.55 23.03 -21.79
N THR A 72 -7.07 21.79 -21.56
CA THR A 72 -7.95 20.64 -21.32
C THR A 72 -8.65 20.69 -19.94
N ASN A 73 -8.15 21.51 -19.03
CA ASN A 73 -8.84 21.98 -17.82
C ASN A 73 -9.44 20.87 -16.92
N ASN A 74 -8.66 19.91 -16.48
CA ASN A 74 -9.06 18.79 -15.59
C ASN A 74 -10.19 17.88 -16.12
N SER A 75 -10.56 18.00 -17.38
CA SER A 75 -11.57 17.12 -17.98
C SER A 75 -11.01 15.72 -18.25
N ASN A 76 -11.77 14.70 -17.89
CA ASN A 76 -11.49 13.32 -18.30
C ASN A 76 -11.70 13.09 -19.81
N ILE A 77 -12.15 14.10 -20.55
CA ILE A 77 -12.42 14.04 -21.99
C ILE A 77 -11.34 14.84 -22.71
N SER A 78 -10.76 14.26 -23.74
CA SER A 78 -9.79 14.95 -24.60
C SER A 78 -10.52 15.91 -25.56
N VAL A 79 -10.51 17.20 -25.24
CA VAL A 79 -11.21 18.24 -26.04
C VAL A 79 -10.24 18.84 -27.06
N VAL A 80 -9.07 19.26 -26.62
CA VAL A 80 -8.04 19.88 -27.46
C VAL A 80 -6.93 18.86 -27.71
N PRO A 81 -6.66 18.50 -28.99
CA PRO A 81 -5.61 17.55 -29.30
C PRO A 81 -4.22 18.16 -29.14
N ILE A 82 -3.24 17.31 -28.94
CA ILE A 82 -1.82 17.63 -29.01
C ILE A 82 -1.15 16.81 -30.11
N LYS A 83 -0.05 17.31 -30.66
CA LYS A 83 0.71 16.57 -31.67
C LYS A 83 1.36 15.35 -31.02
N LYS A 84 1.27 14.18 -31.67
CA LYS A 84 1.93 12.94 -31.21
C LYS A 84 3.46 13.07 -31.29
N ASN A 85 3.95 13.77 -32.32
CA ASN A 85 5.37 13.99 -32.52
C ASN A 85 5.85 15.08 -31.56
N GLN A 86 6.46 14.67 -30.46
CA GLN A 86 7.05 15.51 -29.40
C GLN A 86 8.50 15.07 -29.18
N ASP A 87 9.35 15.99 -28.70
CA ASP A 87 10.77 15.70 -28.47
C ASP A 87 10.98 14.64 -27.37
N PHE A 88 10.01 14.51 -26.45
CA PHE A 88 10.01 13.54 -25.37
C PHE A 88 9.35 12.18 -25.70
N TYR A 89 8.85 12.01 -26.90
CA TYR A 89 8.19 10.75 -27.29
C TYR A 89 8.93 10.07 -28.45
N PRO A 90 9.25 8.76 -28.35
CA PRO A 90 8.75 7.78 -27.37
C PRO A 90 9.45 7.75 -26.02
N ASP A 91 10.56 8.46 -25.83
CA ASP A 91 11.38 8.41 -24.61
C ASP A 91 11.88 9.80 -24.23
N PHE A 92 11.94 10.08 -22.92
CA PHE A 92 12.65 11.24 -22.38
C PHE A 92 14.15 10.96 -22.34
N ASN A 93 14.95 11.71 -23.09
CA ASN A 93 16.40 11.51 -23.16
C ASN A 93 17.15 11.89 -21.86
N GLU A 94 16.57 12.78 -21.04
CA GLU A 94 17.23 13.37 -19.87
C GLU A 94 16.58 12.96 -18.52
N ILE A 95 15.50 12.15 -18.53
CA ILE A 95 14.81 11.75 -17.31
C ILE A 95 14.93 10.22 -17.16
N GLU A 96 15.72 9.78 -16.18
CA GLU A 96 15.82 8.37 -15.82
C GLU A 96 14.61 7.89 -15.00
N GLY A 97 14.34 6.58 -15.00
CA GLY A 97 13.27 5.96 -14.21
C GLY A 97 11.88 6.08 -14.83
N ILE A 98 11.81 6.32 -16.14
CA ILE A 98 10.58 6.22 -16.93
C ILE A 98 10.51 4.82 -17.54
N LYS A 99 9.46 4.08 -17.22
CA LYS A 99 9.22 2.72 -17.73
C LYS A 99 8.65 2.71 -19.13
N ASN A 100 7.67 3.57 -19.37
CA ASN A 100 6.96 3.64 -20.67
C ASN A 100 6.26 4.98 -20.84
N ILE A 101 6.14 5.43 -22.09
CA ILE A 101 5.31 6.57 -22.49
C ILE A 101 4.33 6.07 -23.54
N GLN A 102 3.05 6.26 -23.30
CA GLN A 102 1.97 5.79 -24.16
C GLN A 102 0.98 6.89 -24.48
N VAL A 103 0.48 6.86 -25.70
CA VAL A 103 -0.53 7.84 -26.17
C VAL A 103 -1.93 7.39 -25.84
N PHE A 104 -2.81 8.35 -25.55
CA PHE A 104 -4.23 8.11 -25.35
C PHE A 104 -5.11 9.22 -25.91
N ALA A 105 -6.38 8.93 -26.02
CA ALA A 105 -7.43 9.94 -26.22
C ALA A 105 -8.73 9.43 -25.60
N ASN A 106 -9.44 10.30 -24.91
CA ASN A 106 -10.70 10.00 -24.24
C ASN A 106 -11.88 10.70 -24.91
N LYS A 107 -12.99 9.98 -25.09
CA LYS A 107 -14.22 10.51 -25.62
C LYS A 107 -15.42 10.05 -24.82
N ALA A 108 -16.23 10.99 -24.34
CA ALA A 108 -17.50 10.62 -23.70
C ALA A 108 -18.49 10.09 -24.73
N GLY A 109 -19.21 9.06 -24.33
CA GLY A 109 -20.23 8.41 -25.15
C GLY A 109 -21.30 7.74 -24.32
N LEU A 110 -22.26 7.15 -24.99
CA LEU A 110 -23.37 6.42 -24.41
C LEU A 110 -23.44 5.05 -25.07
N LEU A 111 -23.31 3.97 -24.30
CA LEU A 111 -23.62 2.61 -24.76
C LEU A 111 -25.13 2.42 -24.70
N ARG A 112 -25.70 1.84 -25.72
CA ARG A 112 -27.15 1.61 -25.82
C ARG A 112 -27.46 0.19 -26.24
N THR A 113 -28.33 -0.44 -25.48
CA THR A 113 -29.05 -1.69 -25.85
C THR A 113 -30.47 -1.38 -26.27
N LYS A 114 -31.33 -2.37 -26.44
CA LYS A 114 -32.75 -2.17 -26.73
C LYS A 114 -33.53 -1.60 -25.54
N THR A 115 -33.10 -1.94 -24.32
CA THR A 115 -33.83 -1.65 -23.08
C THR A 115 -33.13 -0.60 -22.23
N ASP A 116 -31.78 -0.56 -22.26
CA ASP A 116 -30.97 0.19 -21.31
C ASP A 116 -29.87 1.01 -21.99
N PHE A 117 -29.31 1.95 -21.23
CA PHE A 117 -28.17 2.75 -21.67
C PHE A 117 -27.23 3.05 -20.51
N GLU A 118 -25.93 3.18 -20.80
CA GLU A 118 -24.88 3.53 -19.83
C GLU A 118 -23.94 4.59 -20.39
N GLY A 119 -23.63 5.60 -19.57
CA GLY A 119 -22.63 6.61 -19.92
C GLY A 119 -21.21 6.02 -19.80
N ILE A 120 -20.39 6.26 -20.83
CA ILE A 120 -19.02 5.74 -20.85
C ILE A 120 -18.02 6.81 -21.25
N ILE A 121 -16.78 6.59 -20.84
CA ILE A 121 -15.58 7.23 -21.39
C ILE A 121 -14.87 6.19 -22.25
N PHE A 122 -14.86 6.43 -23.55
CA PHE A 122 -14.08 5.61 -24.49
C PHE A 122 -12.62 6.06 -24.46
N LYS A 123 -11.75 5.26 -23.88
CA LYS A 123 -10.31 5.44 -23.90
C LYS A 123 -9.73 4.74 -25.11
N GLY A 124 -9.29 5.52 -26.09
CA GLY A 124 -8.53 5.04 -27.23
C GLY A 124 -7.05 4.94 -26.90
N VAL A 125 -6.47 3.76 -27.13
CA VAL A 125 -5.04 3.47 -26.90
C VAL A 125 -4.38 2.96 -28.17
N SER A 126 -3.06 3.02 -28.25
CA SER A 126 -2.29 2.63 -29.42
C SER A 126 -1.42 1.39 -29.15
N THR A 127 -0.55 1.05 -30.06
CA THR A 127 0.34 -0.14 -29.97
C THR A 127 1.43 -0.03 -28.89
N ASP A 128 1.70 1.17 -28.39
CA ASP A 128 2.61 1.52 -27.30
C ASP A 128 2.03 1.29 -25.90
N TYR A 129 0.75 0.93 -25.82
CA TYR A 129 0.04 0.78 -24.55
C TYR A 129 0.52 -0.47 -23.77
N ASP A 130 0.85 -0.27 -22.50
CA ASP A 130 1.21 -1.37 -21.58
C ASP A 130 -0.04 -2.12 -21.11
N TRP A 131 -0.27 -3.31 -21.68
CA TRP A 131 -1.41 -4.15 -21.35
C TRP A 131 -1.23 -5.02 -20.11
N THR A 132 -0.11 -4.90 -19.37
CA THR A 132 0.20 -5.76 -18.22
C THR A 132 -0.91 -5.70 -17.17
N PHE A 133 -1.36 -4.51 -16.85
CA PHE A 133 -2.47 -4.29 -15.91
C PHE A 133 -3.77 -5.00 -16.37
N PHE A 134 -4.23 -4.76 -17.59
CA PHE A 134 -5.48 -5.35 -18.07
C PHE A 134 -5.42 -6.85 -18.27
N LYS A 135 -4.24 -7.42 -18.51
CA LYS A 135 -4.06 -8.89 -18.53
C LYS A 135 -4.27 -9.52 -17.16
N GLU A 136 -3.85 -8.85 -16.08
CA GLU A 136 -4.05 -9.32 -14.69
C GLU A 136 -5.53 -9.34 -14.32
N TYR A 137 -6.30 -8.34 -14.77
CA TYR A 137 -7.71 -8.17 -14.43
C TYR A 137 -8.69 -8.66 -15.50
N LEU A 138 -8.22 -9.32 -16.56
CA LEU A 138 -9.06 -9.87 -17.60
C LEU A 138 -9.77 -11.14 -17.10
N ILE A 139 -11.10 -11.13 -17.11
CA ILE A 139 -11.92 -12.25 -16.67
C ILE A 139 -12.25 -13.18 -17.83
N ALA A 140 -12.57 -12.63 -19.00
CA ALA A 140 -12.97 -13.38 -20.18
C ALA A 140 -12.47 -12.74 -21.46
N GLY A 141 -12.17 -13.56 -22.46
CA GLY A 141 -11.76 -13.10 -23.79
C GLY A 141 -10.28 -12.73 -23.89
N ARG A 142 -9.99 -11.66 -24.61
CA ARG A 142 -8.63 -11.20 -24.94
C ARG A 142 -8.55 -9.69 -25.03
N ILE A 143 -7.33 -9.15 -25.01
CA ILE A 143 -7.08 -7.74 -25.33
C ILE A 143 -7.36 -7.44 -26.82
N PRO A 144 -7.78 -6.21 -27.19
CA PRO A 144 -7.97 -5.80 -28.57
C PRO A 144 -6.70 -5.88 -29.40
N ASN A 145 -6.81 -6.29 -30.64
CA ASN A 145 -5.67 -6.33 -31.57
C ASN A 145 -5.52 -4.99 -32.29
N LEU A 146 -4.53 -4.20 -31.89
CA LEU A 146 -4.27 -2.85 -32.39
C LEU A 146 -3.20 -2.81 -33.50
N LYS A 147 -2.58 -3.96 -33.86
CA LYS A 147 -1.37 -3.98 -34.71
C LYS A 147 -1.62 -3.73 -36.19
N LEU A 148 -2.75 -4.16 -36.74
CA LEU A 148 -2.96 -4.16 -38.19
C LEU A 148 -3.72 -2.91 -38.68
N THR A 149 -5.02 -2.99 -38.74
CA THR A 149 -5.90 -1.92 -39.20
C THR A 149 -6.68 -1.34 -38.05
N ARG A 150 -7.35 -0.20 -38.28
CA ARG A 150 -8.28 0.33 -37.29
C ARG A 150 -9.32 -0.73 -36.95
N THR A 151 -9.41 -1.08 -35.65
CA THR A 151 -10.30 -2.12 -35.18
C THR A 151 -11.49 -1.52 -34.41
N LYS A 152 -12.60 -2.25 -34.39
CA LYS A 152 -13.78 -1.96 -33.56
C LYS A 152 -13.86 -2.86 -32.32
N GLU A 153 -12.78 -3.51 -31.99
CA GLU A 153 -12.67 -4.34 -30.81
C GLU A 153 -12.53 -3.47 -29.55
N VAL A 154 -13.26 -3.84 -28.50
CA VAL A 154 -13.22 -3.12 -27.23
C VAL A 154 -13.17 -4.06 -26.04
N LEU A 155 -12.56 -3.55 -24.95
CA LEU A 155 -12.69 -4.11 -23.60
C LEU A 155 -13.79 -3.34 -22.86
N LEU A 156 -14.64 -4.08 -22.15
CA LEU A 156 -15.63 -3.52 -21.23
C LEU A 156 -15.42 -4.14 -19.83
N SER A 157 -15.84 -3.40 -18.81
CA SER A 157 -15.86 -3.94 -17.46
C SER A 157 -17.01 -4.93 -17.27
N GLN A 158 -16.84 -5.83 -16.32
CA GLN A 158 -17.89 -6.75 -15.89
C GLN A 158 -19.12 -6.00 -15.34
N LYS A 159 -18.93 -4.84 -14.69
CA LYS A 159 -20.04 -4.02 -14.19
C LYS A 159 -20.91 -3.49 -15.34
N ILE A 160 -20.31 -2.95 -16.39
CA ILE A 160 -21.05 -2.46 -17.56
C ILE A 160 -21.74 -3.62 -18.30
N THR A 161 -21.02 -4.73 -18.53
CA THR A 161 -21.60 -5.89 -19.23
C THR A 161 -22.76 -6.49 -18.47
N ASN A 162 -22.69 -6.61 -17.14
CA ASN A 162 -23.78 -7.10 -16.31
C ASN A 162 -25.00 -6.18 -16.33
N ARG A 163 -24.81 -4.83 -16.23
CA ARG A 163 -25.94 -3.87 -16.28
C ARG A 163 -26.66 -3.86 -17.61
N LEU A 164 -25.92 -4.03 -18.70
CA LEU A 164 -26.48 -4.00 -20.06
C LEU A 164 -26.84 -5.39 -20.59
N ASN A 165 -26.71 -6.46 -19.77
CA ASN A 165 -26.92 -7.87 -20.14
C ASN A 165 -26.16 -8.28 -21.41
N LEU A 166 -24.85 -7.89 -21.48
CA LEU A 166 -23.97 -8.15 -22.62
C LEU A 166 -23.03 -9.32 -22.31
N GLN A 167 -22.65 -10.04 -23.36
CA GLN A 167 -21.72 -11.15 -23.31
C GLN A 167 -20.50 -10.92 -24.20
N LEU A 168 -19.49 -11.76 -24.04
CA LEU A 168 -18.32 -11.77 -24.89
C LEU A 168 -18.73 -12.00 -26.36
N ASN A 169 -18.11 -11.28 -27.31
CA ASN A 169 -18.39 -11.26 -28.73
C ASN A 169 -19.72 -10.58 -29.13
N ASP A 170 -20.46 -10.02 -28.20
CA ASP A 170 -21.63 -9.21 -28.57
C ASP A 170 -21.22 -7.93 -29.28
N THR A 171 -22.12 -7.46 -30.14
CA THR A 171 -21.99 -6.16 -30.81
C THR A 171 -22.83 -5.12 -30.07
N ILE A 172 -22.17 -4.08 -29.55
CA ILE A 172 -22.85 -2.97 -28.87
C ILE A 172 -22.84 -1.70 -29.71
N LEU A 173 -23.93 -0.93 -29.60
CA LEU A 173 -24.07 0.39 -30.21
C LEU A 173 -23.59 1.46 -29.23
N ALA A 174 -22.59 2.25 -29.62
CA ALA A 174 -22.14 3.44 -28.90
C ALA A 174 -22.49 4.71 -29.65
N THR A 175 -23.06 5.68 -28.94
CA THR A 175 -23.45 6.98 -29.45
C THR A 175 -22.53 8.05 -28.86
N PHE A 176 -21.89 8.84 -29.71
CA PHE A 176 -20.97 9.90 -29.31
C PHE A 176 -21.50 11.27 -29.75
N LEU A 177 -21.46 12.22 -28.82
CA LEU A 177 -21.78 13.61 -29.13
C LEU A 177 -20.66 14.25 -29.94
N LYS A 178 -21.02 15.04 -30.94
CA LYS A 178 -20.08 15.85 -31.72
C LYS A 178 -19.84 17.19 -31.00
N THR A 179 -18.67 17.73 -31.14
CA THR A 179 -18.24 18.99 -30.50
C THR A 179 -19.08 20.21 -31.02
N SER A 180 -19.72 20.10 -32.18
CA SER A 180 -20.59 21.14 -32.71
C SER A 180 -22.05 20.79 -32.44
N SER A 181 -22.76 21.64 -31.74
CA SER A 181 -24.16 21.49 -31.32
C SER A 181 -25.19 21.30 -32.46
N SER A 182 -24.82 21.60 -33.71
CA SER A 182 -25.69 21.47 -34.89
C SER A 182 -25.58 20.13 -35.62
N LYS A 183 -24.74 19.16 -35.15
CA LYS A 183 -24.51 17.89 -35.84
C LYS A 183 -25.14 16.73 -35.11
N LEU A 184 -25.82 15.84 -35.87
CA LEU A 184 -26.37 14.58 -35.34
C LEU A 184 -25.30 13.75 -34.64
N PRO A 185 -25.65 13.08 -33.53
CA PRO A 185 -24.74 12.15 -32.81
C PRO A 185 -24.13 11.10 -33.75
N SER A 186 -22.94 10.66 -33.44
CA SER A 186 -22.25 9.62 -34.20
C SER A 186 -22.50 8.26 -33.58
N ASN A 187 -23.20 7.39 -34.30
CA ASN A 187 -23.41 6.00 -33.87
C ASN A 187 -22.31 5.09 -34.41
N ARG A 188 -21.76 4.25 -33.57
CA ARG A 188 -20.74 3.28 -33.92
C ARG A 188 -21.05 1.92 -33.27
N LYS A 189 -20.75 0.85 -33.98
CA LYS A 189 -20.86 -0.52 -33.47
C LYS A 189 -19.49 -1.02 -33.08
N TYR A 190 -19.35 -1.61 -31.88
CA TYR A 190 -18.15 -2.21 -31.37
C TYR A 190 -18.39 -3.66 -30.97
N ILE A 191 -17.35 -4.48 -31.03
CA ILE A 191 -17.38 -5.89 -30.65
C ILE A 191 -16.64 -6.05 -29.33
N ILE A 192 -17.27 -6.66 -28.34
CA ILE A 192 -16.70 -6.93 -27.03
C ILE A 192 -15.77 -8.14 -27.14
N VAL A 193 -14.44 -7.93 -27.17
CA VAL A 193 -13.46 -9.01 -27.28
C VAL A 193 -12.87 -9.42 -25.96
N GLY A 194 -13.09 -8.63 -24.91
CA GLY A 194 -12.67 -8.98 -23.54
C GLY A 194 -13.48 -8.25 -22.50
N ILE A 195 -13.59 -8.91 -21.35
CA ILE A 195 -14.28 -8.41 -20.15
C ILE A 195 -13.27 -8.37 -19.02
N TYR A 196 -13.12 -7.22 -18.37
CA TYR A 196 -12.23 -7.03 -17.24
C TYR A 196 -13.00 -6.67 -15.96
N ASN A 197 -12.39 -6.95 -14.80
CA ASN A 197 -12.87 -6.48 -13.50
C ASN A 197 -11.68 -6.02 -12.67
N SER A 198 -11.46 -4.72 -12.64
CA SER A 198 -10.36 -4.15 -11.86
C SER A 198 -10.68 -4.07 -10.36
N GLY A 199 -11.96 -4.15 -9.98
CA GLY A 199 -12.43 -3.87 -8.64
C GLY A 199 -12.30 -2.39 -8.24
N PHE A 200 -11.96 -1.49 -9.20
CA PHE A 200 -11.97 -0.05 -8.97
C PHE A 200 -13.26 0.52 -9.55
N THR A 201 -14.22 0.72 -8.67
CA THR A 201 -15.62 1.00 -9.04
C THR A 201 -15.77 2.21 -9.96
N GLU A 202 -14.99 3.27 -9.76
CA GLU A 202 -15.05 4.48 -10.57
C GLU A 202 -14.78 4.20 -12.06
N PHE A 203 -13.71 3.44 -12.36
CA PHE A 203 -13.37 3.09 -13.73
C PHE A 203 -14.23 1.96 -14.29
N ASP A 204 -14.53 0.95 -13.46
CA ASP A 204 -15.36 -0.19 -13.87
C ASP A 204 -16.79 0.23 -14.21
N ASN A 205 -17.29 1.36 -13.68
CA ASN A 205 -18.61 1.89 -14.01
C ASN A 205 -18.68 2.61 -15.34
N SER A 206 -17.55 3.11 -15.86
CA SER A 206 -17.62 4.08 -16.97
C SER A 206 -16.62 3.85 -18.10
N MET A 207 -15.58 3.02 -17.92
CA MET A 207 -14.50 2.98 -18.89
C MET A 207 -14.65 1.85 -19.92
N MET A 208 -14.60 2.23 -21.20
CA MET A 208 -14.48 1.35 -22.36
C MET A 208 -13.13 1.60 -23.03
N ILE A 209 -12.36 0.55 -23.34
CA ILE A 209 -11.00 0.68 -23.90
C ILE A 209 -10.96 0.08 -25.30
N GLY A 210 -10.34 0.77 -26.25
CA GLY A 210 -10.21 0.33 -27.64
C GLY A 210 -9.20 1.14 -28.43
N ASP A 211 -9.35 1.13 -29.73
CA ASP A 211 -8.38 1.70 -30.66
C ASP A 211 -8.40 3.23 -30.67
N LEU A 212 -7.24 3.87 -30.46
CA LEU A 212 -7.04 5.32 -30.55
C LEU A 212 -7.55 5.91 -31.86
N ARG A 213 -7.36 5.18 -32.98
CA ARG A 213 -7.79 5.62 -34.32
C ARG A 213 -9.31 5.78 -34.43
N GLU A 214 -10.09 5.07 -33.64
CA GLU A 214 -11.54 5.27 -33.52
C GLU A 214 -11.86 6.62 -32.87
N VAL A 215 -11.18 6.99 -31.77
CA VAL A 215 -11.37 8.28 -31.10
C VAL A 215 -10.92 9.43 -31.97
N GLN A 216 -9.76 9.29 -32.65
CA GLN A 216 -9.30 10.28 -33.65
C GLN A 216 -10.35 10.51 -34.74
N ASN A 217 -10.92 9.45 -35.29
CA ASN A 217 -11.98 9.56 -36.33
C ASN A 217 -13.27 10.22 -35.79
N LEU A 218 -13.68 9.89 -34.56
CA LEU A 218 -14.86 10.51 -33.93
C LEU A 218 -14.67 12.01 -33.70
N ASN A 219 -13.45 12.43 -33.36
CA ASN A 219 -13.10 13.84 -33.16
C ASN A 219 -12.71 14.57 -34.45
N LYS A 220 -12.55 13.85 -35.56
CA LYS A 220 -12.00 14.35 -36.83
C LYS A 220 -10.56 14.85 -36.72
N TRP A 221 -9.80 14.20 -35.87
CA TRP A 221 -8.37 14.44 -35.68
C TRP A 221 -7.54 13.70 -36.73
N SER A 222 -6.38 14.25 -37.03
CA SER A 222 -5.37 13.59 -37.84
C SER A 222 -4.72 12.40 -37.09
N ARG A 223 -3.98 11.55 -37.80
CA ARG A 223 -3.25 10.45 -37.16
C ARG A 223 -2.12 10.93 -36.25
N ASN A 224 -1.67 12.17 -36.42
CA ASN A 224 -0.64 12.81 -35.60
C ASN A 224 -1.21 13.64 -34.45
N GLU A 225 -2.50 13.55 -34.17
CA GLU A 225 -3.17 14.24 -33.06
C GLU A 225 -3.67 13.21 -32.05
N VAL A 226 -3.32 13.43 -30.78
CA VAL A 226 -3.68 12.58 -29.65
C VAL A 226 -4.30 13.41 -28.53
N GLY A 227 -4.97 12.78 -27.58
CA GLY A 227 -5.54 13.46 -26.42
C GLY A 227 -4.49 13.83 -25.38
N GLY A 228 -3.45 13.01 -25.28
CA GLY A 228 -2.37 13.19 -24.32
C GLY A 228 -1.40 12.01 -24.31
N PHE A 229 -0.46 12.08 -23.39
CA PHE A 229 0.47 11.00 -23.06
C PHE A 229 0.30 10.58 -21.62
N GLU A 230 0.46 9.29 -21.37
CA GLU A 230 0.55 8.70 -20.05
C GLU A 230 1.97 8.20 -19.85
N VAL A 231 2.61 8.64 -18.79
CA VAL A 231 3.96 8.25 -18.42
C VAL A 231 3.89 7.26 -17.26
N LEU A 232 4.48 6.09 -17.43
CA LEU A 232 4.66 5.08 -16.40
C LEU A 232 6.07 5.21 -15.82
N LEU A 233 6.19 5.24 -14.50
CA LEU A 233 7.46 5.33 -13.78
C LEU A 233 7.84 3.94 -13.24
N ASP A 234 9.14 3.69 -13.07
CA ASP A 234 9.64 2.48 -12.44
C ASP A 234 9.34 2.43 -10.94
N ASP A 235 9.45 3.59 -10.26
CA ASP A 235 9.18 3.72 -8.83
C ASP A 235 8.18 4.84 -8.55
N PHE A 236 7.02 4.45 -8.02
CA PHE A 236 5.97 5.38 -7.63
C PHE A 236 6.41 6.41 -6.59
N ASN A 237 7.32 6.06 -5.69
CA ASN A 237 7.76 6.98 -4.62
C ASN A 237 8.49 8.23 -5.16
N THR A 238 8.92 8.18 -6.42
CA THR A 238 9.57 9.31 -7.10
C THR A 238 8.60 10.21 -7.86
N ILE A 239 7.29 9.94 -7.81
CA ILE A 239 6.27 10.58 -8.67
C ILE A 239 6.26 12.11 -8.58
N GLU A 240 6.38 12.70 -7.40
CA GLU A 240 6.39 14.16 -7.26
C GLU A 240 7.64 14.79 -7.85
N LYS A 241 8.80 14.14 -7.64
CA LYS A 241 10.07 14.62 -8.21
C LYS A 241 10.02 14.49 -9.73
N LYS A 242 9.62 13.32 -10.24
CA LYS A 242 9.52 13.04 -11.67
C LYS A 242 8.44 13.87 -12.35
N GLY A 243 7.33 14.12 -11.69
CA GLY A 243 6.30 15.04 -12.20
C GLY A 243 6.81 16.44 -12.46
N ARG A 244 7.64 16.99 -11.53
CA ARG A 244 8.29 18.30 -11.73
C ARG A 244 9.36 18.27 -12.84
N GLU A 245 10.16 17.21 -12.92
CA GLU A 245 11.16 17.04 -13.99
C GLU A 245 10.46 16.97 -15.37
N ILE A 246 9.39 16.18 -15.50
CA ILE A 246 8.60 16.09 -16.73
C ILE A 246 8.01 17.46 -17.09
N TYR A 247 7.40 18.17 -16.12
CA TYR A 247 6.82 19.48 -16.37
C TYR A 247 7.84 20.49 -16.91
N SER A 248 9.07 20.43 -16.44
CA SER A 248 10.14 21.36 -16.91
C SER A 248 10.64 21.07 -18.34
N GLN A 249 10.41 19.86 -18.86
CA GLN A 249 10.89 19.46 -20.19
C GLN A 249 9.79 19.46 -21.28
N ILE A 250 8.52 19.59 -20.89
CA ILE A 250 7.43 19.70 -21.85
C ILE A 250 7.24 21.15 -22.34
N GLY A 251 6.77 21.31 -23.57
CA GLY A 251 6.52 22.66 -24.14
C GLY A 251 5.45 23.44 -23.39
N ALA A 252 5.50 24.76 -23.44
CA ALA A 252 4.63 25.70 -22.72
C ALA A 252 3.11 25.54 -23.02
N THR A 253 2.74 24.87 -24.10
CA THR A 253 1.34 24.57 -24.45
C THR A 253 0.82 23.30 -23.80
N LEU A 254 1.70 22.54 -23.11
CA LEU A 254 1.39 21.29 -22.46
C LEU A 254 1.37 21.46 -20.94
N ASN A 255 0.59 20.65 -20.28
CA ASN A 255 0.53 20.55 -18.84
C ASN A 255 0.75 19.10 -18.43
N SER A 256 1.58 18.85 -17.42
CA SER A 256 1.71 17.53 -16.82
C SER A 256 1.10 17.53 -15.43
N LYS A 257 0.35 16.50 -15.11
CA LYS A 257 -0.22 16.26 -13.78
C LYS A 257 0.06 14.84 -13.34
N THR A 258 0.47 14.70 -12.11
CA THR A 258 0.59 13.41 -11.45
C THR A 258 -0.80 12.85 -11.13
N ILE A 259 -0.91 11.53 -10.98
CA ILE A 259 -2.18 10.94 -10.53
C ILE A 259 -2.58 11.38 -9.12
N LEU A 260 -1.64 11.86 -8.30
CA LEU A 260 -1.90 12.48 -7.01
C LEU A 260 -2.74 13.76 -7.19
N GLU A 261 -2.37 14.59 -8.16
CA GLU A 261 -3.07 15.84 -8.48
C GLU A 261 -4.39 15.62 -9.24
N ILE A 262 -4.50 14.53 -10.00
CA ILE A 262 -5.71 14.19 -10.78
C ILE A 262 -6.79 13.57 -9.88
N ASN A 263 -6.39 12.78 -8.86
CA ASN A 263 -7.30 12.08 -7.96
C ASN A 263 -7.02 12.40 -6.48
N PRO A 264 -7.02 13.67 -6.05
CA PRO A 264 -6.59 14.06 -4.70
C PRO A 264 -7.41 13.36 -3.61
N ALA A 265 -8.73 13.24 -3.79
CA ALA A 265 -9.61 12.63 -2.78
C ALA A 265 -9.22 11.17 -2.46
N VAL A 266 -8.83 10.38 -3.45
CA VAL A 266 -8.41 8.99 -3.22
C VAL A 266 -7.08 8.94 -2.47
N PHE A 267 -6.13 9.80 -2.83
CA PHE A 267 -4.81 9.83 -2.20
C PHE A 267 -4.84 10.44 -0.80
N GLU A 268 -5.68 11.44 -0.54
CA GLU A 268 -5.96 11.95 0.81
C GLU A 268 -6.59 10.86 1.69
N TRP A 269 -7.54 10.10 1.16
CA TRP A 269 -8.13 8.96 1.85
C TRP A 269 -7.08 7.89 2.20
N ILE A 270 -6.19 7.55 1.26
CA ILE A 270 -5.06 6.63 1.51
C ILE A 270 -4.16 7.17 2.63
N GLN A 271 -3.88 8.47 2.66
CA GLN A 271 -3.02 9.09 3.68
C GLN A 271 -3.63 9.01 5.09
N LEU A 272 -4.96 8.97 5.22
CA LEU A 272 -5.62 8.74 6.51
C LEU A 272 -5.25 7.37 7.10
N PHE A 273 -5.05 6.34 6.27
CA PHE A 273 -4.59 5.03 6.73
C PHE A 273 -3.19 5.09 7.32
N ASP A 274 -2.27 5.86 6.73
CA ASP A 274 -0.92 6.03 7.28
C ASP A 274 -0.96 6.63 8.68
N ASN A 275 -1.77 7.65 8.89
CA ASN A 275 -1.96 8.25 10.20
C ASN A 275 -2.51 7.23 11.20
N ASN A 276 -3.52 6.44 10.82
CA ASN A 276 -4.10 5.41 11.67
C ASN A 276 -3.09 4.32 12.03
N ILE A 277 -2.27 3.87 11.08
CA ILE A 277 -1.20 2.89 11.31
C ILE A 277 -0.18 3.46 12.31
N TRP A 278 0.19 4.72 12.17
CA TRP A 278 1.09 5.40 13.08
C TRP A 278 0.54 5.43 14.51
N PHE A 279 -0.73 5.77 14.68
CA PHE A 279 -1.41 5.72 15.99
C PHE A 279 -1.41 4.31 16.58
N ILE A 280 -1.70 3.28 15.79
CA ILE A 280 -1.67 1.87 16.23
C ILE A 280 -0.27 1.51 16.71
N ILE A 281 0.78 1.84 15.96
CA ILE A 281 2.18 1.57 16.33
C ILE A 281 2.52 2.25 17.68
N VAL A 282 2.22 3.53 17.84
CA VAL A 282 2.50 4.27 19.07
C VAL A 282 1.78 3.66 20.27
N ILE A 283 0.48 3.37 20.12
CA ILE A 283 -0.32 2.77 21.21
C ILE A 283 0.23 1.38 21.56
N MET A 284 0.55 0.54 20.59
CA MET A 284 1.07 -0.81 20.84
C MET A 284 2.45 -0.81 21.52
N ILE A 285 3.33 0.13 21.14
CA ILE A 285 4.62 0.31 21.81
C ILE A 285 4.43 0.77 23.25
N LEU A 286 3.50 1.69 23.53
CA LEU A 286 3.19 2.13 24.88
C LEU A 286 2.65 0.97 25.73
N VAL A 287 1.71 0.19 25.20
CA VAL A 287 1.16 -0.99 25.89
C VAL A 287 2.24 -2.03 26.20
N ALA A 288 3.07 -2.33 25.20
CA ALA A 288 4.20 -3.26 25.39
C ALA A 288 5.17 -2.73 26.46
N GLY A 289 5.47 -1.44 26.46
CA GLY A 289 6.35 -0.79 27.43
C GLY A 289 5.80 -0.84 28.86
N ILE A 290 4.52 -0.52 29.05
CA ILE A 290 3.85 -0.59 30.39
C ILE A 290 3.87 -2.03 30.92
N ASN A 291 3.56 -3.01 30.09
CA ASN A 291 3.62 -4.43 30.47
C ASN A 291 5.03 -4.85 30.85
N MET A 292 6.07 -4.37 30.15
CA MET A 292 7.45 -4.65 30.48
C MET A 292 7.90 -3.96 31.78
N ILE A 293 7.47 -2.74 32.04
CA ILE A 293 7.69 -2.05 33.32
C ILE A 293 7.16 -2.90 34.47
N THR A 294 5.92 -3.34 34.37
CA THR A 294 5.27 -4.20 35.37
C THR A 294 6.01 -5.51 35.56
N ALA A 295 6.38 -6.17 34.48
CA ALA A 295 7.15 -7.43 34.54
C ALA A 295 8.52 -7.24 35.22
N LEU A 296 9.24 -6.15 34.88
CA LEU A 296 10.53 -5.83 35.51
C LEU A 296 10.38 -5.52 36.99
N LEU A 297 9.37 -4.74 37.37
CA LEU A 297 9.09 -4.44 38.79
C LEU A 297 8.84 -5.70 39.59
N VAL A 298 7.98 -6.59 39.12
CA VAL A 298 7.70 -7.88 39.79
C VAL A 298 8.95 -8.72 39.90
N LEU A 299 9.78 -8.74 38.85
CA LEU A 299 11.03 -9.48 38.83
C LEU A 299 12.04 -8.94 39.85
N ILE A 300 12.15 -7.60 39.98
CA ILE A 300 12.98 -6.92 40.97
C ILE A 300 12.48 -7.25 42.40
N LEU A 301 11.19 -7.06 42.66
CA LEU A 301 10.58 -7.29 43.97
C LEU A 301 10.78 -8.72 44.47
N LYS A 302 10.69 -9.72 43.59
CA LYS A 302 10.93 -11.14 43.95
C LYS A 302 12.39 -11.50 44.19
N ARG A 303 13.30 -10.66 43.74
CA ARG A 303 14.76 -10.90 43.88
C ARG A 303 15.43 -9.89 44.83
N VAL A 304 14.61 -9.21 45.69
CA VAL A 304 15.12 -8.20 46.63
C VAL A 304 16.22 -8.78 47.53
N GLN A 305 16.04 -10.01 48.06
CA GLN A 305 17.03 -10.67 48.88
C GLN A 305 18.35 -10.92 48.12
N MET A 306 18.28 -11.42 46.88
CA MET A 306 19.45 -11.59 46.01
C MET A 306 20.16 -10.26 45.75
N ILE A 307 19.38 -9.19 45.51
CA ILE A 307 19.93 -7.84 45.31
C ILE A 307 20.67 -7.37 46.56
N GLY A 308 20.09 -7.61 47.75
CA GLY A 308 20.71 -7.30 49.05
C GLY A 308 22.04 -8.01 49.24
N ILE A 309 22.09 -9.31 48.95
CA ILE A 309 23.32 -10.13 49.02
C ILE A 309 24.40 -9.63 48.05
N LEU A 310 24.01 -9.37 46.79
CA LEU A 310 24.94 -8.85 45.76
C LEU A 310 25.53 -7.48 46.16
N LYS A 311 24.72 -6.60 46.77
CA LYS A 311 25.20 -5.31 47.29
C LYS A 311 26.13 -5.48 48.49
N ALA A 312 25.82 -6.41 49.44
CA ALA A 312 26.66 -6.71 50.56
C ALA A 312 28.04 -7.28 50.16
N LEU A 313 28.11 -8.00 49.04
CA LEU A 313 29.32 -8.49 48.41
C LEU A 313 30.08 -7.43 47.59
N GLY A 314 29.65 -6.15 47.61
CA GLY A 314 30.31 -5.04 46.92
C GLY A 314 29.81 -4.79 45.47
N GLY A 315 28.73 -5.43 45.03
CA GLY A 315 28.11 -5.17 43.74
C GLY A 315 27.58 -3.76 43.61
N THR A 316 28.00 -3.06 42.56
CA THR A 316 27.53 -1.68 42.30
C THR A 316 26.06 -1.66 41.82
N ASN A 317 25.36 -0.57 42.09
CA ASN A 317 23.99 -0.37 41.61
C ASN A 317 23.90 -0.49 40.06
N TYR A 318 24.92 -0.02 39.35
CA TYR A 318 24.98 -0.11 37.88
C TYR A 318 25.05 -1.56 37.39
N SER A 319 25.96 -2.38 38.00
CA SER A 319 26.11 -3.80 37.66
C SER A 319 24.81 -4.58 37.91
N ILE A 320 24.16 -4.34 39.04
CA ILE A 320 22.93 -5.03 39.39
C ILE A 320 21.78 -4.61 38.42
N ARG A 321 21.63 -3.32 38.13
CA ARG A 321 20.68 -2.85 37.12
C ARG A 321 20.89 -3.53 35.76
N LYS A 322 22.14 -3.66 35.32
CA LYS A 322 22.52 -4.31 34.07
C LYS A 322 22.07 -5.77 33.99
N ILE A 323 22.15 -6.52 35.12
CA ILE A 323 21.65 -7.89 35.22
C ILE A 323 20.15 -7.96 34.89
N PHE A 324 19.35 -7.08 35.49
CA PHE A 324 17.91 -7.06 35.28
C PHE A 324 17.53 -6.54 33.87
N LEU A 325 18.27 -5.59 33.32
CA LEU A 325 18.09 -5.13 31.95
C LEU A 325 18.40 -6.24 30.93
N TYR A 326 19.44 -7.04 31.11
CA TYR A 326 19.70 -8.23 30.28
C TYR A 326 18.57 -9.26 30.34
N ASN A 327 18.00 -9.46 31.53
CA ASN A 327 16.87 -10.36 31.69
C ASN A 327 15.64 -9.84 30.96
N ALA A 328 15.34 -8.56 31.10
CA ALA A 328 14.21 -7.90 30.38
C ALA A 328 14.43 -7.92 28.88
N SER A 329 15.65 -7.64 28.37
CA SER A 329 15.96 -7.75 26.95
C SER A 329 15.70 -9.14 26.37
N TYR A 330 16.01 -10.18 27.15
CA TYR A 330 15.69 -11.56 26.75
C TYR A 330 14.18 -11.81 26.62
N LEU A 331 13.36 -11.22 27.51
CA LEU A 331 11.89 -11.32 27.43
C LEU A 331 11.35 -10.58 26.20
N ILE A 332 11.89 -9.39 25.91
CA ILE A 332 11.54 -8.62 24.71
C ILE A 332 11.87 -9.44 23.46
N LEU A 333 13.09 -9.98 23.36
CA LEU A 333 13.51 -10.78 22.20
C LEU A 333 12.63 -12.02 22.01
N LYS A 334 12.20 -12.68 23.09
CA LYS A 334 11.21 -13.78 22.99
C LYS A 334 9.85 -13.30 22.48
N GLY A 335 9.36 -12.16 22.97
CA GLY A 335 8.12 -11.57 22.49
C GLY A 335 8.19 -11.21 21.02
N LEU A 336 9.28 -10.56 20.58
CA LEU A 336 9.54 -10.24 19.19
C LEU A 336 9.61 -11.51 18.32
N PHE A 337 10.30 -12.55 18.76
CA PHE A 337 10.41 -13.81 18.01
C PHE A 337 9.03 -14.43 17.74
N TRP A 338 8.24 -14.63 18.80
CA TRP A 338 6.90 -15.21 18.65
C TRP A 338 5.94 -14.28 17.91
N GLY A 339 6.03 -12.97 18.15
CA GLY A 339 5.25 -11.97 17.45
C GLY A 339 5.49 -11.96 15.94
N ASN A 340 6.77 -11.98 15.53
CA ASN A 340 7.15 -12.08 14.12
C ASN A 340 6.72 -13.41 13.50
N MET A 341 6.98 -14.54 14.20
CA MET A 341 6.63 -15.85 13.67
C MET A 341 5.14 -15.97 13.40
N ILE A 342 4.29 -15.59 14.35
CA ILE A 342 2.84 -15.66 14.19
C ILE A 342 2.33 -14.59 13.23
N GLY A 343 2.79 -13.34 13.37
CA GLY A 343 2.34 -12.23 12.54
C GLY A 343 2.66 -12.43 11.06
N LEU A 344 3.89 -12.83 10.73
CA LEU A 344 4.28 -13.14 9.35
C LEU A 344 3.55 -14.36 8.80
N SER A 345 3.24 -15.36 9.64
CA SER A 345 2.44 -16.52 9.22
C SER A 345 1.01 -16.09 8.84
N ILE A 346 0.38 -15.20 9.62
CA ILE A 346 -0.96 -14.67 9.31
C ILE A 346 -0.93 -13.88 7.99
N ILE A 347 0.07 -13.02 7.80
CA ILE A 347 0.24 -12.25 6.56
C ILE A 347 0.44 -13.17 5.37
N PHE A 348 1.25 -14.24 5.51
CA PHE A 348 1.49 -15.22 4.47
C PHE A 348 0.21 -16.00 4.11
N ILE A 349 -0.58 -16.42 5.12
CA ILE A 349 -1.87 -17.07 4.90
C ILE A 349 -2.83 -16.15 4.14
N GLN A 350 -2.93 -14.87 4.55
CA GLN A 350 -3.76 -13.89 3.85
C GLN A 350 -3.29 -13.68 2.40
N TYR A 351 -1.99 -13.60 2.16
CA TYR A 351 -1.43 -13.42 0.82
C TYR A 351 -1.78 -14.57 -0.14
N TYR A 352 -1.78 -15.82 0.36
CA TYR A 352 -2.01 -17.01 -0.47
C TYR A 352 -3.49 -17.37 -0.63
N PHE A 353 -4.27 -17.21 0.44
CA PHE A 353 -5.66 -17.69 0.48
C PHE A 353 -6.70 -16.58 0.35
N GLU A 354 -6.29 -15.31 0.41
CA GLU A 354 -7.17 -14.15 0.27
C GLU A 354 -8.47 -14.24 1.10
N LEU A 355 -8.34 -14.71 2.37
CA LEU A 355 -9.49 -15.07 3.22
C LEU A 355 -10.39 -13.87 3.55
N ILE A 356 -9.80 -12.67 3.67
CA ILE A 356 -10.54 -11.47 4.05
C ILE A 356 -10.98 -10.75 2.76
N VAL A 357 -12.28 -10.81 2.49
CA VAL A 357 -12.93 -10.11 1.38
C VAL A 357 -13.34 -8.71 1.84
N LEU A 358 -13.12 -7.73 0.99
CA LEU A 358 -13.48 -6.32 1.22
C LEU A 358 -14.53 -5.89 0.19
N ASP A 359 -15.32 -4.89 0.56
CA ASP A 359 -16.26 -4.25 -0.36
C ASP A 359 -15.52 -3.32 -1.35
N PRO A 360 -15.56 -3.60 -2.66
CA PRO A 360 -14.86 -2.79 -3.65
C PRO A 360 -15.38 -1.36 -3.78
N GLU A 361 -16.62 -1.08 -3.34
CA GLU A 361 -17.19 0.27 -3.40
C GLU A 361 -16.59 1.18 -2.33
N THR A 362 -16.22 0.60 -1.19
CA THR A 362 -15.63 1.33 -0.06
C THR A 362 -14.10 1.33 -0.09
N TYR A 363 -13.48 0.18 -0.42
CA TYR A 363 -12.03 -0.01 -0.29
C TYR A 363 -11.28 -0.05 -1.63
N TYR A 364 -11.95 0.04 -2.76
CA TYR A 364 -11.37 -0.03 -4.11
C TYR A 364 -10.65 -1.35 -4.43
N VAL A 365 -10.79 -2.36 -3.59
CA VAL A 365 -10.19 -3.69 -3.72
C VAL A 365 -11.18 -4.75 -3.27
N THR A 366 -11.12 -5.93 -3.87
CA THR A 366 -12.03 -7.07 -3.58
C THR A 366 -11.58 -7.93 -2.40
N THR A 367 -10.28 -8.00 -2.15
CA THR A 367 -9.68 -8.75 -1.06
C THR A 367 -8.67 -7.87 -0.33
N MET A 368 -8.45 -8.13 0.96
CA MET A 368 -7.50 -7.38 1.78
C MET A 368 -6.07 -7.62 1.29
N PRO A 369 -5.45 -6.66 0.61
CA PRO A 369 -4.10 -6.84 0.10
C PRO A 369 -3.10 -6.73 1.24
N VAL A 370 -2.04 -7.51 1.16
CA VAL A 370 -0.93 -7.46 2.11
C VAL A 370 0.38 -7.24 1.37
N TYR A 371 1.14 -6.28 1.83
CA TYR A 371 2.47 -5.99 1.30
C TYR A 371 3.41 -5.65 2.44
N ILE A 372 4.50 -6.39 2.58
CA ILE A 372 5.49 -6.16 3.62
C ILE A 372 6.89 -6.34 3.06
N THR A 373 7.77 -5.39 3.38
CA THR A 373 9.19 -5.46 3.00
C THR A 373 10.03 -5.88 4.19
N LEU A 374 11.19 -6.46 3.92
CA LEU A 374 12.16 -6.79 4.97
C LEU A 374 12.54 -5.55 5.79
N ASN A 375 12.63 -4.40 5.14
CA ASN A 375 12.94 -3.12 5.80
C ASN A 375 11.87 -2.74 6.84
N ASN A 376 10.58 -2.91 6.51
CA ASN A 376 9.47 -2.64 7.45
C ASN A 376 9.55 -3.55 8.68
N VAL A 377 9.84 -4.84 8.48
CA VAL A 377 10.01 -5.79 9.58
C VAL A 377 11.21 -5.42 10.46
N LEU A 378 12.34 -5.07 9.86
CA LEU A 378 13.55 -4.67 10.60
C LEU A 378 13.32 -3.38 11.38
N LEU A 379 12.77 -2.35 10.76
CA LEU A 379 12.49 -1.07 11.42
C LEU A 379 11.51 -1.25 12.59
N LEU A 380 10.45 -2.03 12.42
CA LEU A 380 9.50 -2.34 13.48
C LEU A 380 10.20 -3.01 14.66
N ASN A 381 10.99 -4.06 14.40
CA ASN A 381 11.67 -4.82 15.44
C ASN A 381 12.71 -4.00 16.20
N ILE A 382 13.54 -3.26 15.47
CA ILE A 382 14.57 -2.38 16.07
C ILE A 382 13.90 -1.27 16.88
N GLY A 383 12.88 -0.63 16.34
CA GLY A 383 12.11 0.42 17.00
C GLY A 383 11.46 -0.08 18.29
N THR A 384 10.74 -1.21 18.22
CA THR A 384 10.12 -1.84 19.40
C THR A 384 11.14 -2.21 20.45
N LEU A 385 12.27 -2.80 20.06
CA LEU A 385 13.34 -3.19 20.99
C LEU A 385 13.96 -1.97 21.67
N LEU A 386 14.32 -0.93 20.91
CA LEU A 386 14.94 0.29 21.44
C LEU A 386 14.00 1.03 22.40
N ILE A 387 12.76 1.26 22.01
CA ILE A 387 11.80 2.00 22.85
C ILE A 387 11.44 1.20 24.09
N SER A 388 11.19 -0.12 23.96
CA SER A 388 10.93 -0.97 25.14
C SER A 388 12.13 -1.00 26.09
N PHE A 389 13.36 -1.01 25.57
CA PHE A 389 14.56 -0.96 26.40
C PHE A 389 14.70 0.39 27.13
N LEU A 390 14.45 1.51 26.44
CA LEU A 390 14.46 2.85 27.04
C LEU A 390 13.44 2.98 28.17
N MET A 391 12.24 2.46 27.98
CA MET A 391 11.19 2.46 29.01
C MET A 391 11.57 1.69 30.28
N LEU A 392 12.45 0.68 30.18
CA LEU A 392 12.92 -0.11 31.32
C LEU A 392 13.97 0.61 32.18
N ILE A 393 14.60 1.65 31.68
CA ILE A 393 15.62 2.40 32.42
C ILE A 393 15.00 3.02 33.69
N ILE A 394 13.81 3.63 33.56
CA ILE A 394 13.12 4.30 34.69
C ILE A 394 12.85 3.33 35.87
N PRO A 395 12.12 2.20 35.67
CA PRO A 395 11.82 1.29 36.78
C PRO A 395 13.08 0.60 37.33
N SER A 396 14.13 0.47 36.53
CA SER A 396 15.42 -0.12 37.04
C SER A 396 16.06 0.71 38.16
N TYR A 397 15.71 2.02 38.26
CA TYR A 397 16.20 2.86 39.39
C TYR A 397 15.69 2.41 40.75
N ILE A 398 14.61 1.66 40.85
CA ILE A 398 14.11 1.10 42.13
C ILE A 398 15.19 0.22 42.79
N ILE A 399 16.05 -0.44 42.00
CA ILE A 399 17.18 -1.24 42.53
C ILE A 399 18.10 -0.38 43.38
N THR A 400 18.28 0.88 43.12
CA THR A 400 19.16 1.77 43.90
C THR A 400 18.63 2.01 45.31
N LYS A 401 17.30 2.00 45.49
CA LYS A 401 16.61 2.25 46.77
C LYS A 401 16.59 1.01 47.71
N ILE A 402 16.94 -0.17 47.23
CA ILE A 402 16.98 -1.40 48.03
C ILE A 402 18.22 -1.38 48.91
N GLN A 403 18.04 -1.40 50.25
CA GLN A 403 19.12 -1.42 51.25
C GLN A 403 19.46 -2.86 51.64
N PRO A 404 20.76 -3.23 51.73
CA PRO A 404 21.17 -4.58 52.15
C PRO A 404 20.67 -5.00 53.52
N SER A 405 20.70 -4.07 54.49
CA SER A 405 20.31 -4.33 55.89
C SER A 405 18.84 -4.74 56.03
N THR A 406 17.94 -4.13 55.28
CA THR A 406 16.49 -4.45 55.33
C THR A 406 16.14 -5.69 54.51
N SER A 407 16.89 -5.93 53.42
CA SER A 407 16.60 -7.02 52.47
C SER A 407 17.02 -8.42 52.98
N ILE A 408 17.96 -8.49 53.91
CA ILE A 408 18.48 -9.75 54.48
C ILE A 408 17.73 -10.12 55.77
N ARG A 409 17.09 -9.14 56.45
CA ARG A 409 16.46 -9.34 57.77
C ARG A 409 15.05 -9.98 57.71
N PHE A 410 14.44 -10.05 56.59
CA PHE A 410 13.09 -10.61 56.34
C PHE A 410 13.14 -11.97 55.60
N ALA A 411 14.11 -12.83 55.95
CA ALA A 411 14.19 -14.20 55.45
C ALA A 411 13.75 -15.18 56.57
#